data_bc847c44de598ff4fcea9dd5c6d0fe19
#
_entry.id   bc847c44de598ff4fcea9dd5c6d0fe19
#
_cell.length_a   1.000
_cell.length_b   1.000
_cell.length_c   1.000
_cell.angle_alpha   90.00
_cell.angle_beta   90.00
_cell.angle_gamma   90.00
#
_symmetry.space_group_name_H-M   'P 1'
#
loop_
_entity.id
_entity.type
_entity.pdbx_description
1 polymer ?
#
loop_
_entity_poly.entity_id
_entity_poly.type
_entity_poly.pdbx_seq_one_letter_code
_entity_poly.pdbx_strand_id
1 'polypeptide(L)'
;MPTVEKSVSLKSYNTFAVDVSAQYFAEVCTPEDIRSVLADPRYGQLPRFVLGGGSNTLFTKDFEGIMLHMNGGTIEVTDENDRFYFVKVSAGIVWDDFVRHAIESGWYGIENLAAIPGTVGGAAVQNIGAYGVEVAEHIVEVECFDPDRRAMRVLSAEDLSLIHI
;
A
#
# COMPACT_ATOMS: atom_id res chain seq x y z
N MET A 1 17.79 -2.33 7.69
CA MET A 1 17.41 -3.43 6.79
C MET A 1 16.32 -4.22 7.47
N PRO A 2 15.16 -4.42 6.86
CA PRO A 2 14.08 -5.20 7.45
C PRO A 2 14.50 -6.65 7.68
N THR A 3 13.94 -7.26 8.72
CA THR A 3 14.11 -8.68 8.97
C THR A 3 13.29 -9.47 7.96
N VAL A 4 13.89 -10.49 7.36
CA VAL A 4 13.19 -11.43 6.48
C VAL A 4 12.96 -12.74 7.24
N GLU A 5 11.69 -13.05 7.47
CA GLU A 5 11.25 -14.26 8.14
C GLU A 5 10.96 -15.38 7.14
N LYS A 6 10.99 -16.64 7.60
CA LYS A 6 10.70 -17.81 6.75
C LYS A 6 9.43 -18.50 7.21
N SER A 7 8.68 -19.02 6.26
CA SER A 7 7.50 -19.87 6.50
C SER A 7 6.48 -19.17 7.42
N VAL A 8 6.17 -17.92 7.11
CA VAL A 8 5.23 -17.11 7.89
C VAL A 8 3.80 -17.43 7.48
N SER A 9 2.94 -17.77 8.47
CA SER A 9 1.51 -17.94 8.22
C SER A 9 0.87 -16.60 7.82
N LEU A 10 0.12 -16.59 6.74
CA LEU A 10 -0.60 -15.43 6.23
C LEU A 10 -2.02 -15.32 6.78
N LYS A 11 -2.41 -16.18 7.73
CA LYS A 11 -3.77 -16.23 8.29
C LYS A 11 -4.22 -14.91 8.89
N SER A 12 -3.34 -14.22 9.60
CA SER A 12 -3.61 -12.90 10.19
C SER A 12 -3.44 -11.74 9.19
N TYR A 13 -2.95 -12.02 8.01
CA TYR A 13 -2.68 -11.03 6.96
C TYR A 13 -3.67 -11.08 5.79
N ASN A 14 -4.80 -11.75 5.97
CA ASN A 14 -5.89 -11.74 5.02
C ASN A 14 -7.25 -11.84 5.71
N THR A 15 -8.23 -11.11 5.21
CA THR A 15 -9.57 -11.03 5.80
C THR A 15 -10.34 -12.35 5.78
N PHE A 16 -10.04 -13.23 4.83
CA PHE A 16 -10.65 -14.56 4.75
C PHE A 16 -10.08 -15.55 5.76
N ALA A 17 -9.03 -15.15 6.50
CA ALA A 17 -8.33 -15.99 7.48
C ALA A 17 -7.87 -17.35 6.90
N VAL A 18 -7.56 -17.38 5.60
CA VAL A 18 -7.01 -18.57 4.95
C VAL A 18 -5.63 -18.85 5.51
N ASP A 19 -5.44 -20.06 5.99
CA ASP A 19 -4.19 -20.49 6.62
C ASP A 19 -3.24 -21.08 5.58
N VAL A 20 -2.52 -20.20 4.92
CA VAL A 20 -1.42 -20.50 4.00
C VAL A 20 -0.15 -19.80 4.47
N SER A 21 1.00 -20.18 3.94
CA SER A 21 2.29 -19.62 4.34
C SER A 21 2.98 -18.91 3.18
N ALA A 22 3.72 -17.84 3.50
CA ALA A 22 4.72 -17.27 2.60
C ALA A 22 6.08 -17.91 2.87
N GLN A 23 6.81 -18.28 1.81
CA GLN A 23 8.16 -18.84 1.93
C GLN A 23 9.11 -17.85 2.63
N TYR A 24 9.04 -16.58 2.24
CA TYR A 24 9.72 -15.48 2.88
C TYR A 24 8.75 -14.31 3.08
N PHE A 25 8.94 -13.59 4.17
CA PHE A 25 8.10 -12.46 4.55
C PHE A 25 8.96 -11.33 5.11
N ALA A 26 8.72 -10.11 4.65
CA ALA A 26 9.38 -8.92 5.15
C ALA A 26 8.36 -7.80 5.36
N GLU A 27 8.35 -7.19 6.54
CA GLU A 27 7.66 -5.93 6.75
C GLU A 27 8.53 -4.80 6.19
N VAL A 28 7.93 -3.95 5.36
CA VAL A 28 8.59 -2.83 4.69
C VAL A 28 7.76 -1.57 4.85
N CYS A 29 8.43 -0.46 5.13
CA CYS A 29 7.81 0.83 5.34
C CYS A 29 8.32 1.89 4.36
N THR A 30 9.57 1.75 3.93
CA THR A 30 10.27 2.72 3.09
C THR A 30 10.75 2.11 1.77
N PRO A 31 11.00 2.93 0.74
CA PRO A 31 11.65 2.47 -0.49
C PRO A 31 13.02 1.83 -0.25
N GLU A 32 13.75 2.30 0.76
CA GLU A 32 15.05 1.76 1.16
C GLU A 32 14.93 0.35 1.72
N ASP A 33 13.85 0.05 2.45
CA ASP A 33 13.55 -1.31 2.93
C ASP A 33 13.36 -2.25 1.76
N ILE A 34 12.51 -1.87 0.80
CA ILE A 34 12.26 -2.67 -0.41
C ILE A 34 13.57 -2.87 -1.17
N ARG A 35 14.33 -1.79 -1.40
CA ARG A 35 15.60 -1.85 -2.11
C ARG A 35 16.59 -2.80 -1.42
N SER A 36 16.68 -2.72 -0.09
CA SER A 36 17.61 -3.55 0.68
C SER A 36 17.23 -5.04 0.64
N VAL A 37 15.94 -5.37 0.72
CA VAL A 37 15.45 -6.75 0.61
C VAL A 37 15.71 -7.29 -0.79
N LEU A 38 15.39 -6.52 -1.84
CA LEU A 38 15.54 -6.97 -3.23
C LEU A 38 16.99 -6.94 -3.73
N ALA A 39 17.89 -6.26 -3.03
CA ALA A 39 19.33 -6.30 -3.32
C ALA A 39 19.99 -7.59 -2.82
N ASP A 40 19.39 -8.29 -1.86
CA ASP A 40 19.91 -9.54 -1.35
C ASP A 40 19.72 -10.66 -2.40
N PRO A 41 20.80 -11.35 -2.84
CA PRO A 41 20.72 -12.42 -3.85
C PRO A 41 19.77 -13.56 -3.47
N ARG A 42 19.49 -13.74 -2.19
CA ARG A 42 18.57 -14.78 -1.70
C ARG A 42 17.12 -14.51 -2.07
N TYR A 43 16.75 -13.23 -2.23
CA TYR A 43 15.35 -12.80 -2.40
C TYR A 43 15.09 -12.09 -3.71
N GLY A 44 16.09 -11.38 -4.25
CA GLY A 44 15.93 -10.46 -5.38
C GLY A 44 15.45 -11.09 -6.69
N GLN A 45 15.60 -12.40 -6.85
CA GLN A 45 15.16 -13.14 -8.03
C GLN A 45 13.91 -14.00 -7.78
N LEU A 46 13.41 -14.03 -6.55
CA LEU A 46 12.20 -14.79 -6.22
C LEU A 46 10.95 -14.08 -6.76
N PRO A 47 9.88 -14.85 -7.01
CA PRO A 47 8.56 -14.28 -7.16
C PRO A 47 8.25 -13.36 -5.99
N ARG A 48 7.69 -12.19 -6.25
CA ARG A 48 7.38 -11.19 -5.24
C ARG A 48 5.89 -10.85 -5.24
N PHE A 49 5.35 -10.61 -4.06
CA PHE A 49 3.99 -10.14 -3.89
C PHE A 49 4.01 -8.99 -2.88
N VAL A 50 3.38 -7.88 -3.24
CA VAL A 50 3.20 -6.74 -2.33
C VAL A 50 1.85 -6.88 -1.65
N LEU A 51 1.87 -6.96 -0.32
CA LEU A 51 0.67 -7.12 0.49
C LEU A 51 0.43 -5.84 1.30
N GLY A 52 -0.77 -5.29 1.19
CA GLY A 52 -1.30 -4.28 2.11
C GLY A 52 -2.10 -4.94 3.24
N GLY A 53 -3.30 -4.48 3.51
CA GLY A 53 -4.17 -5.04 4.55
C GLY A 53 -4.77 -6.43 4.24
N GLY A 54 -4.53 -6.99 3.05
CA GLY A 54 -5.05 -8.30 2.65
C GLY A 54 -6.59 -8.40 2.58
N SER A 55 -7.27 -7.27 2.52
CA SER A 55 -8.74 -7.22 2.52
C SER A 55 -9.37 -7.61 1.19
N ASN A 56 -8.61 -7.54 0.11
CA ASN A 56 -9.06 -7.94 -1.23
C ASN A 56 -8.11 -8.97 -1.87
N THR A 57 -7.55 -9.87 -1.04
CA THR A 57 -6.63 -10.91 -1.47
C THR A 57 -7.16 -12.27 -1.04
N LEU A 58 -7.39 -13.17 -2.01
CA LEU A 58 -7.73 -14.56 -1.74
C LEU A 58 -6.51 -15.44 -2.04
N PHE A 59 -5.91 -15.97 -1.00
CA PHE A 59 -4.85 -16.96 -1.13
C PHE A 59 -5.45 -18.36 -1.37
N THR A 60 -5.03 -19.03 -2.43
CA THR A 60 -5.50 -20.38 -2.78
C THR A 60 -4.47 -21.47 -2.49
N LYS A 61 -3.24 -21.09 -2.17
CA LYS A 61 -2.12 -21.97 -1.82
C LYS A 61 -1.00 -21.18 -1.15
N ASP A 62 -0.02 -21.86 -0.61
CA ASP A 62 1.22 -21.24 -0.12
C ASP A 62 1.90 -20.42 -1.21
N PHE A 63 2.52 -19.32 -0.81
CA PHE A 63 3.26 -18.44 -1.70
C PHE A 63 4.76 -18.78 -1.69
N GLU A 64 5.24 -19.31 -2.80
CA GLU A 64 6.64 -19.68 -3.01
C GLU A 64 7.44 -18.47 -3.52
N GLY A 65 7.78 -17.54 -2.61
CA GLY A 65 8.47 -16.30 -2.96
C GLY A 65 8.68 -15.40 -1.76
N ILE A 66 8.95 -14.11 -2.04
CA ILE A 66 9.06 -13.07 -1.02
C ILE A 66 7.79 -12.22 -0.95
N MET A 67 7.12 -12.22 0.19
CA MET A 67 6.01 -11.33 0.52
C MET A 67 6.58 -10.03 1.10
N LEU A 68 6.25 -8.90 0.49
CA LEU A 68 6.58 -7.57 0.97
C LEU A 68 5.32 -6.97 1.58
N HIS A 69 5.21 -6.99 2.90
CA HIS A 69 4.05 -6.44 3.62
C HIS A 69 4.29 -4.97 3.89
N MET A 70 3.50 -4.12 3.23
CA MET A 70 3.54 -2.67 3.45
C MET A 70 2.87 -2.35 4.78
N ASN A 71 3.64 -1.82 5.75
CA ASN A 71 3.15 -1.57 7.10
C ASN A 71 3.66 -0.25 7.66
N GLY A 72 2.74 0.60 8.16
CA GLY A 72 3.05 1.87 8.79
C GLY A 72 3.53 2.97 7.84
N GLY A 73 4.17 3.97 8.40
CA GLY A 73 4.71 5.12 7.68
C GLY A 73 4.30 6.46 8.28
N THR A 74 4.27 7.51 7.45
CA THR A 74 4.02 8.89 7.86
C THR A 74 2.86 9.50 7.08
N ILE A 75 2.23 10.51 7.69
CA ILE A 75 1.28 11.43 7.07
C ILE A 75 1.91 12.81 7.19
N GLU A 76 2.09 13.52 6.09
CA GLU A 76 2.81 14.79 6.03
C GLU A 76 2.09 15.76 5.08
N VAL A 77 1.79 16.97 5.55
CA VAL A 77 1.33 18.06 4.68
C VAL A 77 2.54 18.59 3.94
N THR A 78 2.51 18.47 2.61
CA THR A 78 3.62 18.91 1.75
C THR A 78 3.39 20.31 1.19
N ASP A 79 2.11 20.71 1.04
CA ASP A 79 1.71 22.04 0.58
C ASP A 79 0.26 22.34 0.98
N GLU A 80 -0.12 23.61 0.99
CA GLU A 80 -1.49 24.05 1.24
C GLU A 80 -1.81 25.34 0.47
N ASN A 81 -3.08 25.52 0.16
CA ASN A 81 -3.62 26.77 -0.38
C ASN A 81 -5.03 27.03 0.17
N ASP A 82 -5.70 28.09 -0.28
CA ASP A 82 -7.02 28.50 0.23
C ASP A 82 -8.12 27.43 0.09
N ARG A 83 -7.89 26.38 -0.69
CA ARG A 83 -8.90 25.37 -1.02
C ARG A 83 -8.49 23.95 -0.71
N PHE A 84 -7.19 23.63 -0.67
CA PHE A 84 -6.68 22.27 -0.59
C PHE A 84 -5.47 22.15 0.32
N TYR A 85 -5.41 21.04 1.03
CA TYR A 85 -4.21 20.48 1.64
C TYR A 85 -3.64 19.41 0.72
N PHE A 86 -2.34 19.47 0.45
CA PHE A 86 -1.62 18.40 -0.25
C PHE A 86 -0.91 17.54 0.77
N VAL A 87 -1.32 16.29 0.85
CA VAL A 87 -0.89 15.39 1.92
C VAL A 87 -0.19 14.19 1.32
N LYS A 88 1.07 13.99 1.72
CA LYS A 88 1.84 12.80 1.39
C LYS A 88 1.59 11.74 2.46
N VAL A 89 1.11 10.57 2.04
CA VAL A 89 0.75 9.48 2.93
C VAL A 89 1.47 8.20 2.51
N SER A 90 2.09 7.53 3.47
CA SER A 90 2.78 6.26 3.21
C SER A 90 1.81 5.15 2.88
N ALA A 91 2.18 4.30 1.94
CA ALA A 91 1.36 3.21 1.41
C ALA A 91 0.88 2.19 2.44
N GLY A 92 1.66 1.99 3.52
CA GLY A 92 1.36 1.03 4.60
C GLY A 92 0.41 1.54 5.69
N ILE A 93 0.02 2.82 5.66
CA ILE A 93 -0.97 3.39 6.59
C ILE A 93 -2.33 2.73 6.35
N VAL A 94 -3.02 2.35 7.42
CA VAL A 94 -4.40 1.85 7.33
C VAL A 94 -5.30 2.96 6.80
N TRP A 95 -6.09 2.65 5.78
CA TRP A 95 -6.91 3.65 5.08
C TRP A 95 -7.88 4.39 6.02
N ASP A 96 -8.60 3.66 6.87
CA ASP A 96 -9.56 4.26 7.80
C ASP A 96 -8.90 5.15 8.86
N ASP A 97 -7.68 4.81 9.29
CA ASP A 97 -6.89 5.65 10.20
C ASP A 97 -6.47 6.95 9.52
N PHE A 98 -6.13 6.91 8.23
CA PHE A 98 -5.85 8.12 7.45
C PHE A 98 -7.10 9.00 7.30
N VAL A 99 -8.25 8.41 6.95
CA VAL A 99 -9.51 9.17 6.84
C VAL A 99 -9.87 9.85 8.17
N ARG A 100 -9.76 9.11 9.28
CA ARG A 100 -10.00 9.67 10.62
C ARG A 100 -9.04 10.81 10.93
N HIS A 101 -7.75 10.62 10.68
CA HIS A 101 -6.73 11.65 10.87
C HIS A 101 -7.03 12.91 10.03
N ALA A 102 -7.46 12.75 8.78
CA ALA A 102 -7.83 13.86 7.92
C ALA A 102 -9.02 14.67 8.49
N ILE A 103 -10.07 13.97 8.92
CA ILE A 103 -11.25 14.61 9.53
C ILE A 103 -10.86 15.37 10.81
N GLU A 104 -10.09 14.75 11.69
CA GLU A 104 -9.64 15.37 12.95
C GLU A 104 -8.73 16.59 12.71
N SER A 105 -8.01 16.59 11.58
CA SER A 105 -7.16 17.71 11.15
C SER A 105 -7.91 18.78 10.36
N GLY A 106 -9.22 18.59 10.10
CA GLY A 106 -10.03 19.53 9.31
C GLY A 106 -9.79 19.46 7.80
N TRP A 107 -9.20 18.38 7.30
CA TRP A 107 -9.00 18.12 5.86
C TRP A 107 -10.18 17.30 5.34
N TYR A 108 -11.07 17.94 4.61
CA TYR A 108 -12.32 17.34 4.16
C TYR A 108 -12.23 16.89 2.69
N GLY A 109 -13.12 15.93 2.31
CA GLY A 109 -13.30 15.45 0.94
C GLY A 109 -13.28 13.93 0.80
N ILE A 110 -12.66 13.20 1.75
CA ILE A 110 -12.54 11.73 1.72
C ILE A 110 -13.42 11.01 2.73
N GLU A 111 -14.31 11.72 3.43
CA GLU A 111 -15.16 11.18 4.51
C GLU A 111 -16.07 10.05 4.05
N ASN A 112 -16.56 10.15 2.81
CA ASN A 112 -17.41 9.11 2.20
C ASN A 112 -16.67 7.78 1.95
N LEU A 113 -15.34 7.81 2.00
CA LEU A 113 -14.48 6.64 1.84
C LEU A 113 -14.08 6.02 3.19
N ALA A 114 -14.64 6.48 4.31
CA ALA A 114 -14.42 5.90 5.63
C ALA A 114 -14.86 4.43 5.68
N ALA A 115 -14.27 3.68 6.62
CA ALA A 115 -14.55 2.27 6.88
C ALA A 115 -14.28 1.31 5.70
N ILE A 116 -13.67 1.77 4.60
CA ILE A 116 -13.19 0.86 3.55
C ILE A 116 -11.93 0.16 4.07
N PRO A 117 -11.90 -1.17 4.11
CA PRO A 117 -10.76 -1.89 4.67
C PRO A 117 -9.57 -1.87 3.71
N GLY A 118 -8.35 -1.86 4.26
CA GLY A 118 -7.10 -1.91 3.50
C GLY A 118 -6.13 -0.82 3.91
N THR A 119 -5.17 -0.53 3.05
CA THR A 119 -4.12 0.48 3.25
C THR A 119 -4.19 1.56 2.17
N VAL A 120 -3.55 2.70 2.42
CA VAL A 120 -3.47 3.82 1.46
C VAL A 120 -2.91 3.38 0.10
N GLY A 121 -1.86 2.56 0.09
CA GLY A 121 -1.33 2.00 -1.15
C GLY A 121 -2.33 1.09 -1.87
N GLY A 122 -3.05 0.24 -1.10
CA GLY A 122 -4.11 -0.60 -1.63
C GLY A 122 -5.29 0.20 -2.19
N ALA A 123 -5.63 1.31 -1.52
CA ALA A 123 -6.67 2.23 -1.97
C ALA A 123 -6.37 2.83 -3.36
N ALA A 124 -5.14 3.27 -3.56
CA ALA A 124 -4.69 3.80 -4.85
C ALA A 124 -4.72 2.71 -5.95
N VAL A 125 -4.20 1.49 -5.66
CA VAL A 125 -4.14 0.39 -6.63
C VAL A 125 -5.52 -0.07 -7.08
N GLN A 126 -6.50 -0.05 -6.18
CA GLN A 126 -7.85 -0.58 -6.45
C GLN A 126 -8.87 0.50 -6.82
N ASN A 127 -8.44 1.78 -6.84
CA ASN A 127 -9.34 2.91 -7.00
C ASN A 127 -10.59 2.75 -6.13
N ILE A 128 -10.40 2.63 -4.80
CA ILE A 128 -11.54 2.44 -3.91
C ILE A 128 -12.57 3.55 -4.07
N GLY A 129 -13.83 3.18 -3.94
CA GLY A 129 -14.92 4.13 -4.07
C GLY A 129 -16.13 3.74 -3.25
N ALA A 130 -16.87 4.73 -2.78
CA ALA A 130 -18.13 4.57 -2.07
C ALA A 130 -18.98 5.84 -2.20
N TYR A 131 -20.28 5.67 -2.21
CA TYR A 131 -21.25 6.78 -2.23
C TYR A 131 -21.04 7.80 -3.35
N GLY A 132 -20.56 7.34 -4.51
CA GLY A 132 -20.32 8.18 -5.69
C GLY A 132 -19.02 8.97 -5.67
N VAL A 133 -18.12 8.69 -4.74
CA VAL A 133 -16.76 9.27 -4.66
C VAL A 133 -15.74 8.17 -4.90
N GLU A 134 -14.73 8.44 -5.71
CA GLU A 134 -13.59 7.56 -5.96
C GLU A 134 -12.30 8.21 -5.46
N VAL A 135 -11.38 7.41 -4.92
CA VAL A 135 -10.11 7.93 -4.40
C VAL A 135 -9.27 8.59 -5.49
N ALA A 136 -9.40 8.17 -6.73
CA ALA A 136 -8.72 8.79 -7.88
C ALA A 136 -9.00 10.29 -8.02
N GLU A 137 -10.18 10.77 -7.59
CA GLU A 137 -10.55 12.18 -7.62
C GLU A 137 -9.73 13.02 -6.62
N HIS A 138 -9.11 12.37 -5.64
CA HIS A 138 -8.32 12.99 -4.58
C HIS A 138 -6.81 12.73 -4.70
N ILE A 139 -6.39 11.86 -5.63
CA ILE A 139 -4.98 11.57 -5.88
C ILE A 139 -4.43 12.58 -6.89
N VAL A 140 -3.34 13.25 -6.54
CA VAL A 140 -2.56 14.11 -7.46
C VAL A 140 -1.47 13.28 -8.14
N GLU A 141 -0.74 12.51 -7.37
CA GLU A 141 0.35 11.66 -7.85
C GLU A 141 0.58 10.48 -6.93
N VAL A 142 1.23 9.44 -7.44
CA VAL A 142 1.68 8.27 -6.66
C VAL A 142 3.17 8.06 -6.87
N GLU A 143 3.92 8.10 -5.78
CA GLU A 143 5.31 7.66 -5.77
C GLU A 143 5.37 6.15 -5.65
N CYS A 144 5.98 5.46 -6.60
CA CYS A 144 6.17 4.02 -6.57
C CYS A 144 7.62 3.62 -6.79
N PHE A 145 8.01 2.51 -6.19
CA PHE A 145 9.30 1.89 -6.41
C PHE A 145 9.19 0.89 -7.58
N ASP A 146 9.93 1.16 -8.66
CA ASP A 146 10.09 0.24 -9.78
C ASP A 146 11.18 -0.79 -9.45
N PRO A 147 10.82 -2.05 -9.19
CA PRO A 147 11.80 -3.05 -8.76
C PRO A 147 12.75 -3.49 -9.87
N ASP A 148 12.36 -3.37 -11.13
CA ASP A 148 13.18 -3.78 -12.26
C ASP A 148 14.23 -2.71 -12.58
N ARG A 149 13.86 -1.45 -12.45
CA ARG A 149 14.79 -0.32 -12.59
C ARG A 149 15.51 0.03 -11.30
N ARG A 150 15.05 -0.51 -10.16
CA ARG A 150 15.52 -0.18 -8.81
C ARG A 150 15.48 1.32 -8.50
N ALA A 151 14.47 1.99 -8.99
CA ALA A 151 14.33 3.45 -8.93
C ALA A 151 12.92 3.86 -8.50
N MET A 152 12.82 5.05 -7.92
CA MET A 152 11.53 5.69 -7.69
C MET A 152 10.98 6.22 -9.00
N ARG A 153 9.65 6.12 -9.15
CA ARG A 153 8.87 6.74 -10.21
C ARG A 153 7.72 7.49 -9.59
N VAL A 154 7.38 8.60 -10.19
CA VAL A 154 6.15 9.35 -9.90
C VAL A 154 5.19 9.12 -11.06
N LEU A 155 3.98 8.70 -10.74
CA LEU A 155 2.87 8.57 -11.67
C LEU A 155 1.87 9.67 -11.35
N SER A 156 1.48 10.46 -12.34
CA SER A 156 0.39 11.42 -12.19
C SER A 156 -0.96 10.71 -12.11
N ALA A 157 -1.99 11.40 -11.64
CA ALA A 157 -3.35 10.84 -11.62
C ALA A 157 -3.79 10.37 -13.03
N GLU A 158 -3.37 11.06 -14.10
CA GLU A 158 -3.66 10.69 -15.48
C GLU A 158 -2.96 9.39 -15.92
N ASP A 159 -1.79 9.10 -15.36
CA ASP A 159 -1.03 7.87 -15.64
C ASP A 159 -1.59 6.64 -14.91
N LEU A 160 -2.46 6.87 -13.91
CA LEU A 160 -3.06 5.81 -13.11
C LEU A 160 -4.25 5.20 -13.86
N SER A 161 -4.01 4.14 -14.61
CA SER A 161 -5.10 3.33 -15.18
C SER A 161 -5.73 2.45 -14.10
N LEU A 162 -6.52 3.05 -13.23
CA LEU A 162 -6.98 2.44 -11.99
C LEU A 162 -8.10 1.41 -12.17
N ILE A 163 -8.71 1.32 -13.35
CA ILE A 163 -9.93 0.50 -13.58
C ILE A 163 -9.70 -0.59 -14.63
N HIS A 164 -8.64 -0.54 -15.39
CA HIS A 164 -8.46 -1.42 -16.56
C HIS A 164 -7.37 -2.45 -16.32
N ILE A 165 -7.69 -3.37 -15.47
CA ILE A 165 -6.92 -4.61 -15.34
C ILE A 165 -7.76 -5.76 -15.88
#